data_8020252d76c5e3a09f5575a5f09c1ca7
#
_entry.id   8020252d76c5e3a09f5575a5f09c1ca7
#
_cell.length_a   1.000
_cell.length_b   1.000
_cell.length_c   1.000
_cell.angle_alpha   90.00
_cell.angle_beta   90.00
_cell.angle_gamma   90.00
#
_symmetry.space_group_name_H-M   'P 1'
#
loop_
_entity.id
_entity.type
_entity.pdbx_description
1 polymer ?
#
loop_
_entity_poly.entity_id
_entity_poly.type
_entity_poly.pdbx_seq_one_letter_code
_entity_poly.pdbx_strand_id
1 'polypeptide(L)'
;GPRRLLLRALQDVPHLQSLPQQPASDLAVDQLHAVLSWGLSEHADAQVRQWIIDRRMPRHVIRAFTKLEPLGKAPRVICPMEPWMNVYLGPSIALAEKVLGSCDHFVKGMDISRRLKHIQERILANGCVFAETDYSAFDSTVHLALRRIEYEAFRPFFLNVEAELAYIILITNSVIRHVELDPSHEYGNLVIPSMRYSGEPGTSIGNGLINCFVWWSYDGRPPGGFALAEGDDGFVASSRPFPLDALARRLGLEMKIDWHGDFTEVKFCGRYVAVVSDRRGSSYVTTFADIRRQLDKFHLCFSNSTVDTESLLRGKCLANLALDGGTPGVAWASYAHLMRLGNGDVAFSEADRYRLELSGSDGAIDLAVEPHVSFDAYE
;
A
#
# COMPACT_ATOMS: atom_id res chain seq x y z
N GLY A 1 -7.15 -20.51 -17.33
CA GLY A 1 -5.90 -20.36 -16.59
C GLY A 1 -5.81 -18.97 -15.95
N PRO A 2 -4.84 -18.68 -15.10
CA PRO A 2 -4.72 -17.42 -14.32
C PRO A 2 -4.81 -16.14 -15.17
N ARG A 3 -4.27 -16.17 -16.39
CA ARG A 3 -4.34 -15.08 -17.37
C ARG A 3 -5.78 -14.69 -17.74
N ARG A 4 -6.68 -15.67 -17.87
CA ARG A 4 -8.10 -15.40 -18.17
C ARG A 4 -8.85 -14.80 -16.99
N LEU A 5 -8.44 -15.13 -15.77
CA LEU A 5 -9.06 -14.59 -14.55
C LEU A 5 -8.64 -13.16 -14.30
N LEU A 6 -7.35 -12.85 -14.44
CA LEU A 6 -6.85 -11.48 -14.34
C LEU A 6 -7.45 -10.58 -15.43
N LEU A 7 -7.50 -11.06 -16.67
CA LEU A 7 -8.14 -10.34 -17.78
C LEU A 7 -9.64 -10.16 -17.58
N ARG A 8 -10.35 -11.11 -16.95
CA ARG A 8 -11.77 -10.93 -16.61
C ARG A 8 -11.97 -9.89 -15.51
N ALA A 9 -11.15 -9.92 -14.45
CA ALA A 9 -11.21 -8.91 -13.40
C ALA A 9 -10.90 -7.48 -13.93
N LEU A 10 -10.04 -7.39 -14.94
CA LEU A 10 -9.75 -6.13 -15.63
C LEU A 10 -10.82 -5.74 -16.67
N GLN A 11 -11.52 -6.71 -17.27
CA GLN A 11 -12.61 -6.46 -18.23
C GLN A 11 -13.89 -5.91 -17.59
N ASP A 12 -14.08 -6.14 -16.30
CA ASP A 12 -15.22 -5.58 -15.54
C ASP A 12 -15.02 -4.09 -15.16
N VAL A 13 -13.88 -3.49 -15.53
CA VAL A 13 -13.60 -2.06 -15.32
C VAL A 13 -14.01 -1.26 -16.56
N PRO A 14 -15.07 -0.44 -16.49
CA PRO A 14 -15.67 0.23 -17.67
C PRO A 14 -14.70 1.12 -18.47
N HIS A 15 -13.65 1.63 -17.84
CA HIS A 15 -12.70 2.55 -18.48
C HIS A 15 -11.57 1.85 -19.27
N LEU A 16 -11.39 0.52 -19.13
CA LEU A 16 -10.36 -0.21 -19.88
C LEU A 16 -10.75 -0.49 -21.32
N GLN A 17 -12.03 -0.41 -21.65
CA GLN A 17 -12.50 -0.63 -23.03
C GLN A 17 -12.17 0.53 -23.98
N SER A 18 -11.78 1.70 -23.44
CA SER A 18 -11.43 2.89 -24.22
C SER A 18 -9.92 3.13 -24.38
N LEU A 19 -9.07 2.29 -23.76
CA LEU A 19 -7.62 2.41 -23.93
C LEU A 19 -7.16 1.70 -25.22
N PRO A 20 -6.24 2.30 -25.99
CA PRO A 20 -5.73 1.66 -27.22
C PRO A 20 -5.02 0.36 -26.88
N GLN A 21 -5.54 -0.76 -27.40
CA GLN A 21 -4.99 -2.11 -27.23
C GLN A 21 -3.87 -2.36 -28.26
N GLN A 22 -2.91 -1.48 -28.40
CA GLN A 22 -1.74 -1.76 -29.24
C GLN A 22 -0.64 -2.40 -28.41
N PRO A 23 -0.09 -3.55 -28.85
CA PRO A 23 1.08 -4.13 -28.23
C PRO A 23 2.29 -3.21 -28.47
N ALA A 24 3.02 -2.89 -27.41
CA ALA A 24 4.20 -2.02 -27.46
C ALA A 24 5.30 -2.51 -28.42
N SER A 25 5.26 -3.78 -28.84
CA SER A 25 6.19 -4.40 -29.78
C SER A 25 6.10 -3.88 -31.23
N ASP A 26 5.01 -3.19 -31.60
CA ASP A 26 4.75 -2.75 -32.99
C ASP A 26 4.94 -1.25 -33.20
N LEU A 27 5.35 -0.52 -32.17
CA LEU A 27 5.70 0.89 -32.29
C LEU A 27 7.04 1.01 -33.00
N ALA A 28 7.02 1.56 -34.21
CA ALA A 28 8.23 1.87 -34.95
C ALA A 28 9.13 2.81 -34.14
N VAL A 29 10.44 2.65 -34.25
CA VAL A 29 11.47 3.47 -33.57
C VAL A 29 11.20 4.98 -33.73
N ASP A 30 10.59 5.39 -34.85
CA ASP A 30 10.24 6.79 -35.17
C ASP A 30 9.08 7.32 -34.26
N GLN A 31 8.16 6.47 -33.81
CA GLN A 31 7.12 6.87 -32.85
C GLN A 31 7.71 7.02 -31.45
N LEU A 32 8.74 6.26 -31.11
CA LEU A 32 9.51 6.41 -29.88
C LEU A 32 10.09 7.82 -29.74
N HIS A 33 10.59 8.38 -30.84
CA HIS A 33 11.19 9.73 -30.88
C HIS A 33 10.16 10.84 -30.63
N ALA A 34 8.90 10.65 -31.00
CA ALA A 34 7.85 11.65 -30.79
C ALA A 34 7.38 11.74 -29.32
N VAL A 35 7.43 10.62 -28.58
CA VAL A 35 6.98 10.55 -27.17
C VAL A 35 8.05 11.05 -26.20
N LEU A 36 9.34 10.91 -26.56
CA LEU A 36 10.47 11.34 -25.72
C LEU A 36 10.62 12.86 -25.61
N SER A 37 9.85 13.65 -26.37
CA SER A 37 9.92 15.13 -26.34
C SER A 37 9.23 15.79 -25.13
N TRP A 38 8.61 15.03 -24.25
CA TRP A 38 7.83 15.56 -23.14
C TRP A 38 8.59 15.53 -21.81
N GLY A 39 9.22 16.62 -21.46
CA GLY A 39 9.41 17.02 -20.07
C GLY A 39 10.65 16.51 -19.32
N LEU A 40 11.56 15.80 -19.95
CA LEU A 40 12.81 15.33 -19.33
C LEU A 40 13.99 16.23 -19.68
N SER A 41 15.02 16.26 -18.83
CA SER A 41 16.26 16.96 -19.19
C SER A 41 16.85 16.34 -20.46
N GLU A 42 17.34 17.16 -21.38
CA GLU A 42 17.97 16.71 -22.64
C GLU A 42 19.03 15.60 -22.45
N HIS A 43 19.68 15.59 -21.28
CA HIS A 43 20.69 14.59 -20.95
C HIS A 43 20.09 13.21 -20.62
N ALA A 44 18.99 13.16 -19.88
CA ALA A 44 18.31 11.88 -19.58
C ALA A 44 17.70 11.25 -20.83
N ASP A 45 17.13 12.08 -21.70
CA ASP A 45 16.60 11.68 -23.00
C ASP A 45 17.67 11.06 -23.90
N ALA A 46 18.82 11.72 -24.04
CA ALA A 46 19.92 11.24 -24.87
C ALA A 46 20.44 9.88 -24.38
N GLN A 47 20.51 9.71 -23.06
CA GLN A 47 20.99 8.47 -22.46
C GLN A 47 20.02 7.30 -22.67
N VAL A 48 18.74 7.51 -22.50
CA VAL A 48 17.72 6.46 -22.71
C VAL A 48 17.64 6.10 -24.19
N ARG A 49 17.66 7.07 -25.09
CA ARG A 49 17.73 6.83 -26.54
C ARG A 49 18.93 5.97 -26.92
N GLN A 50 20.10 6.27 -26.36
CA GLN A 50 21.32 5.51 -26.63
C GLN A 50 21.19 4.05 -26.14
N TRP A 51 20.57 3.82 -25.00
CA TRP A 51 20.32 2.46 -24.50
C TRP A 51 19.41 1.64 -25.42
N ILE A 52 18.37 2.28 -25.95
CA ILE A 52 17.46 1.66 -26.92
C ILE A 52 18.18 1.33 -28.23
N ILE A 53 18.96 2.29 -28.76
CA ILE A 53 19.73 2.12 -29.99
C ILE A 53 20.77 1.00 -29.86
N ASP A 54 21.47 0.96 -28.73
CA ASP A 54 22.53 -0.03 -28.50
C ASP A 54 21.96 -1.41 -28.10
N ARG A 55 20.65 -1.52 -27.94
CA ARG A 55 19.98 -2.72 -27.39
C ARG A 55 20.62 -3.22 -26.10
N ARG A 56 21.21 -2.31 -25.32
CA ARG A 56 21.86 -2.58 -24.04
C ARG A 56 20.94 -2.10 -22.93
N MET A 57 20.34 -3.04 -22.23
CA MET A 57 19.58 -2.70 -21.03
C MET A 57 20.54 -2.27 -19.91
N PRO A 58 20.43 -1.04 -19.41
CA PRO A 58 21.27 -0.59 -18.31
C PRO A 58 20.97 -1.39 -17.05
N ARG A 59 21.95 -1.49 -16.17
CA ARG A 59 21.69 -1.92 -14.81
C ARG A 59 21.08 -0.76 -14.04
N HIS A 60 19.94 -1.00 -13.42
CA HIS A 60 19.38 -0.08 -12.46
C HIS A 60 20.08 -0.27 -11.12
N VAL A 61 20.72 0.77 -10.62
CA VAL A 61 21.51 0.72 -9.37
C VAL A 61 20.70 1.34 -8.24
N ILE A 62 20.27 0.51 -7.32
CA ILE A 62 19.51 0.92 -6.14
C ILE A 62 20.49 1.19 -4.99
N ARG A 63 20.45 2.41 -4.45
CA ARG A 63 21.21 2.79 -3.24
C ARG A 63 20.33 2.61 -2.02
N ALA A 64 20.34 1.42 -1.47
CA ALA A 64 19.53 1.10 -0.31
C ALA A 64 20.04 1.80 0.96
N PHE A 65 19.13 2.18 1.83
CA PHE A 65 19.44 2.69 3.17
C PHE A 65 18.54 2.05 4.21
N THR A 66 18.98 2.11 5.46
CA THR A 66 18.23 1.55 6.58
C THR A 66 17.29 2.58 7.17
N LYS A 67 16.02 2.30 7.19
CA LYS A 67 15.01 3.05 7.94
C LYS A 67 14.95 2.51 9.36
N LEU A 68 15.23 3.37 10.33
CA LEU A 68 15.05 3.03 11.73
C LEU A 68 13.56 2.83 12.03
N GLU A 69 13.25 1.71 12.64
CA GLU A 69 11.92 1.40 13.12
C GLU A 69 11.83 1.64 14.64
N PRO A 70 10.63 1.79 15.21
CA PRO A 70 10.45 1.90 16.65
C PRO A 70 11.08 0.74 17.41
N LEU A 71 11.44 0.97 18.67
CA LEU A 71 12.03 -0.01 19.57
C LEU A 71 11.32 -1.38 19.49
N GLY A 72 12.09 -2.44 19.34
CA GLY A 72 11.58 -3.81 19.24
C GLY A 72 11.29 -4.32 17.83
N LYS A 73 11.41 -3.47 16.79
CA LYS A 73 11.33 -3.90 15.39
C LYS A 73 12.67 -3.87 14.71
N ALA A 74 12.94 -4.88 13.89
CA ALA A 74 14.11 -4.88 13.03
C ALA A 74 14.06 -3.68 12.05
N PRO A 75 15.19 -3.03 11.80
CA PRO A 75 15.29 -1.97 10.79
C PRO A 75 14.84 -2.48 9.43
N ARG A 76 14.17 -1.63 8.65
CA ARG A 76 13.80 -1.95 7.27
C ARG A 76 14.79 -1.38 6.28
N VAL A 77 15.14 -2.16 5.29
CA VAL A 77 15.92 -1.70 4.15
C VAL A 77 14.99 -1.04 3.15
N ILE A 78 15.22 0.23 2.87
CA ILE A 78 14.49 0.99 1.85
C ILE A 78 15.36 1.08 0.60
N CYS A 79 14.75 0.81 -0.53
CA CYS A 79 15.40 0.73 -1.83
C CYS A 79 14.85 1.82 -2.77
N PRO A 80 15.26 3.08 -2.62
CA PRO A 80 14.77 4.16 -3.47
C PRO A 80 15.24 3.95 -4.90
N MET A 81 14.33 4.20 -5.82
CA MET A 81 14.66 4.13 -7.25
C MET A 81 15.46 5.35 -7.67
N GLU A 82 16.30 5.17 -8.68
CA GLU A 82 16.96 6.29 -9.35
C GLU A 82 15.88 7.27 -9.91
N PRO A 83 16.15 8.59 -9.93
CA PRO A 83 15.17 9.58 -10.35
C PRO A 83 14.54 9.31 -11.72
N TRP A 84 15.35 8.85 -12.69
CA TRP A 84 14.85 8.53 -14.03
C TRP A 84 13.80 7.41 -14.03
N MET A 85 13.98 6.39 -13.18
CA MET A 85 13.03 5.29 -13.02
C MET A 85 11.68 5.82 -12.52
N ASN A 86 11.70 6.71 -11.54
CA ASN A 86 10.48 7.34 -11.01
C ASN A 86 9.80 8.24 -12.04
N VAL A 87 10.56 8.93 -12.88
CA VAL A 87 10.02 9.80 -13.92
C VAL A 87 9.29 8.98 -14.99
N TYR A 88 9.84 7.87 -15.41
CA TYR A 88 9.22 7.02 -16.45
C TYR A 88 8.06 6.18 -15.90
N LEU A 89 8.25 5.54 -14.73
CA LEU A 89 7.24 4.65 -14.17
C LEU A 89 6.14 5.38 -13.42
N GLY A 90 6.46 6.45 -12.71
CA GLY A 90 5.53 7.12 -11.80
C GLY A 90 4.17 7.43 -12.42
N PRO A 91 4.10 8.12 -13.57
CA PRO A 91 2.82 8.44 -14.22
C PRO A 91 2.01 7.19 -14.61
N SER A 92 2.69 6.16 -15.14
CA SER A 92 2.05 4.90 -15.55
C SER A 92 1.49 4.14 -14.33
N ILE A 93 2.26 4.07 -13.26
CA ILE A 93 1.83 3.42 -12.01
C ILE A 93 0.71 4.21 -11.34
N ALA A 94 0.77 5.55 -11.33
CA ALA A 94 -0.32 6.38 -10.82
C ALA A 94 -1.63 6.15 -11.58
N LEU A 95 -1.55 5.98 -12.90
CA LEU A 95 -2.71 5.60 -13.71
C LEU A 95 -3.23 4.20 -13.33
N ALA A 96 -2.33 3.23 -13.19
CA ALA A 96 -2.69 1.88 -12.77
C ALA A 96 -3.33 1.89 -11.37
N GLU A 97 -2.77 2.62 -10.41
CA GLU A 97 -3.34 2.77 -9.07
C GLU A 97 -4.74 3.38 -9.10
N LYS A 98 -4.95 4.41 -9.92
CA LYS A 98 -6.26 5.05 -10.07
C LYS A 98 -7.31 4.08 -10.62
N VAL A 99 -6.96 3.29 -11.64
CA VAL A 99 -7.90 2.37 -12.29
C VAL A 99 -8.10 1.11 -11.46
N LEU A 100 -7.03 0.45 -11.01
CA LEU A 100 -7.11 -0.76 -10.21
C LEU A 100 -7.69 -0.47 -8.82
N GLY A 101 -7.38 0.70 -8.23
CA GLY A 101 -7.97 1.16 -6.99
C GLY A 101 -9.48 1.41 -7.06
N SER A 102 -10.07 1.46 -8.27
CA SER A 102 -11.54 1.47 -8.44
C SER A 102 -12.17 0.08 -8.39
N CYS A 103 -11.38 -0.98 -8.42
CA CYS A 103 -11.88 -2.34 -8.27
C CYS A 103 -12.29 -2.61 -6.83
N ASP A 104 -13.37 -3.36 -6.65
CA ASP A 104 -13.97 -3.67 -5.34
C ASP A 104 -13.02 -4.40 -4.35
N HIS A 105 -11.93 -4.95 -4.84
CA HIS A 105 -10.95 -5.68 -4.03
C HIS A 105 -9.87 -4.79 -3.40
N PHE A 106 -9.73 -3.54 -3.83
CA PHE A 106 -8.71 -2.62 -3.33
C PHE A 106 -9.33 -1.52 -2.50
N VAL A 107 -8.74 -1.26 -1.33
CA VAL A 107 -9.19 -0.20 -0.43
C VAL A 107 -8.19 0.95 -0.30
N LYS A 108 -7.05 0.86 -0.97
CA LYS A 108 -6.05 1.94 -1.00
C LYS A 108 -6.67 3.23 -1.56
N GLY A 109 -6.43 4.34 -0.89
CA GLY A 109 -6.96 5.66 -1.29
C GLY A 109 -8.44 5.89 -0.93
N MET A 110 -9.10 4.92 -0.28
CA MET A 110 -10.42 5.17 0.31
C MET A 110 -10.27 5.83 1.67
N ASP A 111 -11.07 6.87 1.92
CA ASP A 111 -11.27 7.37 3.28
C ASP A 111 -11.95 6.31 4.16
N ILE A 112 -11.91 6.51 5.47
CA ILE A 112 -12.38 5.50 6.42
C ILE A 112 -13.88 5.21 6.27
N SER A 113 -14.70 6.21 5.93
CA SER A 113 -16.15 6.04 5.79
C SER A 113 -16.49 5.19 4.56
N ARG A 114 -15.81 5.44 3.43
CA ARG A 114 -15.96 4.63 2.21
C ARG A 114 -15.44 3.22 2.43
N ARG A 115 -14.31 3.07 3.13
CA ARG A 115 -13.72 1.76 3.48
C ARG A 115 -14.67 0.94 4.35
N LEU A 116 -15.26 1.55 5.38
CA LEU A 116 -16.25 0.89 6.26
C LEU A 116 -17.50 0.44 5.50
N LYS A 117 -18.05 1.31 4.65
CA LYS A 117 -19.18 0.96 3.80
C LYS A 117 -18.82 -0.23 2.91
N HIS A 118 -17.63 -0.23 2.33
CA HIS A 118 -17.15 -1.30 1.46
C HIS A 118 -16.97 -2.63 2.23
N ILE A 119 -16.39 -2.58 3.44
CA ILE A 119 -16.29 -3.74 4.32
C ILE A 119 -17.69 -4.28 4.64
N GLN A 120 -18.62 -3.42 5.03
CA GLN A 120 -19.99 -3.81 5.35
C GLN A 120 -20.69 -4.49 4.17
N GLU A 121 -20.63 -3.89 3.00
CA GLU A 121 -21.34 -4.38 1.81
C GLU A 121 -20.70 -5.63 1.19
N ARG A 122 -19.36 -5.78 1.28
CA ARG A 122 -18.62 -6.83 0.58
C ARG A 122 -18.13 -7.95 1.49
N ILE A 123 -17.67 -7.64 2.68
CA ILE A 123 -17.12 -8.62 3.62
C ILE A 123 -18.24 -9.18 4.49
N LEU A 124 -18.92 -8.30 5.25
CA LEU A 124 -19.88 -8.77 6.25
C LEU A 124 -21.14 -9.38 5.63
N ALA A 125 -21.53 -8.94 4.43
CA ALA A 125 -22.66 -9.50 3.71
C ALA A 125 -22.39 -10.86 3.06
N ASN A 126 -21.13 -11.28 2.90
CA ASN A 126 -20.76 -12.44 2.08
C ASN A 126 -20.03 -13.55 2.83
N GLY A 127 -19.78 -13.41 4.12
CA GLY A 127 -18.99 -14.39 4.88
C GLY A 127 -19.66 -14.89 6.14
N CYS A 128 -19.31 -16.13 6.53
CA CYS A 128 -19.63 -16.72 7.82
C CYS A 128 -18.37 -16.93 8.67
N VAL A 129 -17.20 -16.91 8.04
CA VAL A 129 -15.90 -16.94 8.67
C VAL A 129 -15.01 -15.87 8.03
N PHE A 130 -14.13 -15.31 8.81
CA PHE A 130 -13.34 -14.15 8.46
C PHE A 130 -11.87 -14.40 8.79
N ALA A 131 -10.97 -13.81 8.00
CA ALA A 131 -9.56 -13.93 8.28
C ALA A 131 -8.80 -12.66 7.88
N GLU A 132 -7.74 -12.39 8.61
CA GLU A 132 -6.65 -11.53 8.16
C GLU A 132 -5.57 -12.38 7.51
N THR A 133 -4.93 -11.83 6.48
CA THR A 133 -3.74 -12.41 5.88
C THR A 133 -2.54 -11.53 6.18
N ASP A 134 -1.50 -12.13 6.75
CA ASP A 134 -0.22 -11.48 7.06
C ASP A 134 0.89 -12.26 6.38
N TYR A 135 1.75 -11.57 5.64
CA TYR A 135 2.85 -12.20 4.95
C TYR A 135 4.17 -11.94 5.65
N SER A 136 4.98 -12.97 5.78
CA SER A 136 6.34 -12.84 6.27
C SER A 136 7.24 -12.31 5.16
N ALA A 137 7.83 -11.12 5.37
CA ALA A 137 8.79 -10.52 4.44
C ALA A 137 8.31 -10.48 2.97
N PHE A 138 7.05 -10.07 2.74
CA PHE A 138 6.35 -10.14 1.46
C PHE A 138 7.20 -9.63 0.29
N ASP A 139 7.75 -8.42 0.40
CA ASP A 139 8.54 -7.79 -0.67
C ASP A 139 9.70 -8.70 -1.14
N SER A 140 10.38 -9.38 -0.22
CA SER A 140 11.51 -10.24 -0.56
C SER A 140 11.12 -11.57 -1.19
N THR A 141 9.86 -11.99 -1.04
CA THR A 141 9.33 -13.25 -1.59
C THR A 141 8.65 -13.07 -2.96
N VAL A 142 8.41 -11.83 -3.39
CA VAL A 142 7.85 -11.53 -4.72
C VAL A 142 8.90 -11.74 -5.81
N HIS A 143 9.04 -12.98 -6.26
CA HIS A 143 10.03 -13.38 -7.27
C HIS A 143 9.56 -13.10 -8.71
N LEU A 144 10.45 -13.33 -9.69
CA LEU A 144 10.25 -12.97 -11.11
C LEU A 144 8.93 -13.51 -11.70
N ALA A 145 8.49 -14.71 -11.34
CA ALA A 145 7.23 -15.25 -11.89
C ALA A 145 6.02 -14.42 -11.42
N LEU A 146 6.00 -13.99 -10.16
CA LEU A 146 4.96 -13.10 -9.63
C LEU A 146 5.07 -11.70 -10.25
N ARG A 147 6.29 -11.18 -10.44
CA ARG A 147 6.54 -9.90 -11.12
C ARG A 147 6.07 -9.92 -12.58
N ARG A 148 6.12 -11.06 -13.25
CA ARG A 148 5.55 -11.21 -14.60
C ARG A 148 4.03 -11.16 -14.60
N ILE A 149 3.37 -11.70 -13.58
CA ILE A 149 1.91 -11.56 -13.42
C ILE A 149 1.55 -10.08 -13.25
N GLU A 150 2.30 -9.38 -12.42
CA GLU A 150 2.14 -7.96 -12.20
C GLU A 150 2.41 -7.15 -13.48
N TYR A 151 3.47 -7.48 -14.22
CA TYR A 151 3.76 -6.85 -15.52
C TYR A 151 2.58 -6.97 -16.49
N GLU A 152 1.98 -8.15 -16.61
CA GLU A 152 0.81 -8.32 -17.48
C GLU A 152 -0.41 -7.51 -17.00
N ALA A 153 -0.53 -7.27 -15.70
CA ALA A 153 -1.57 -6.42 -15.14
C ALA A 153 -1.29 -4.92 -15.39
N PHE A 154 -0.04 -4.50 -15.31
CA PHE A 154 0.36 -3.10 -15.50
C PHE A 154 0.54 -2.72 -16.97
N ARG A 155 0.77 -3.68 -17.85
CA ARG A 155 1.04 -3.45 -19.28
C ARG A 155 0.04 -2.52 -19.96
N PRO A 156 -1.28 -2.61 -19.72
CA PRO A 156 -2.24 -1.69 -20.34
C PRO A 156 -2.11 -0.23 -19.89
N PHE A 157 -1.37 0.04 -18.83
CA PHE A 157 -1.22 1.35 -18.22
C PHE A 157 0.12 2.03 -18.54
N PHE A 158 1.07 1.34 -19.18
CA PHE A 158 2.29 1.99 -19.60
C PHE A 158 1.98 3.03 -20.67
N LEU A 159 2.27 4.29 -20.33
CA LEU A 159 1.95 5.45 -21.17
C LEU A 159 2.81 5.51 -22.43
N ASN A 160 3.98 4.87 -22.39
CA ASN A 160 4.93 4.82 -23.49
C ASN A 160 5.85 3.60 -23.35
N VAL A 161 6.65 3.35 -24.39
CA VAL A 161 7.60 2.23 -24.44
C VAL A 161 8.70 2.36 -23.38
N GLU A 162 9.10 3.58 -23.05
CA GLU A 162 10.11 3.85 -22.04
C GLU A 162 9.64 3.45 -20.65
N ALA A 163 8.37 3.69 -20.31
CA ALA A 163 7.78 3.25 -19.05
C ALA A 163 7.75 1.71 -18.97
N GLU A 164 7.35 1.05 -20.05
CA GLU A 164 7.38 -0.42 -20.13
C GLU A 164 8.81 -0.95 -20.00
N LEU A 165 9.77 -0.36 -20.71
CA LEU A 165 11.17 -0.73 -20.65
C LEU A 165 11.77 -0.50 -19.24
N ALA A 166 11.46 0.63 -18.62
CA ALA A 166 11.86 0.93 -17.25
C ALA A 166 11.35 -0.14 -16.28
N TYR A 167 10.11 -0.58 -16.42
CA TYR A 167 9.56 -1.66 -15.62
C TYR A 167 10.28 -3.00 -15.87
N ILE A 168 10.56 -3.35 -17.13
CA ILE A 168 11.31 -4.56 -17.48
C ILE A 168 12.71 -4.51 -16.86
N ILE A 169 13.39 -3.36 -16.93
CA ILE A 169 14.71 -3.17 -16.29
C ILE A 169 14.59 -3.35 -14.76
N LEU A 170 13.57 -2.77 -14.15
CA LEU A 170 13.33 -2.88 -12.71
C LEU A 170 13.25 -4.34 -12.28
N ILE A 171 12.48 -5.15 -12.99
CA ILE A 171 12.24 -6.55 -12.59
C ILE A 171 13.34 -7.53 -13.05
N THR A 172 14.19 -7.17 -14.00
CA THR A 172 15.17 -8.12 -14.56
C THR A 172 16.63 -7.72 -14.38
N ASN A 173 16.92 -6.42 -14.19
CA ASN A 173 18.28 -5.90 -14.26
C ASN A 173 18.63 -4.89 -13.14
N SER A 174 17.92 -4.94 -12.02
CA SER A 174 18.23 -4.11 -10.86
C SER A 174 19.29 -4.75 -9.97
N VAL A 175 20.15 -3.90 -9.40
CA VAL A 175 21.22 -4.30 -8.49
C VAL A 175 21.21 -3.37 -7.29
N ILE A 176 21.18 -3.94 -6.09
CA ILE A 176 21.35 -3.18 -4.85
C ILE A 176 22.84 -2.96 -4.63
N ARG A 177 23.26 -1.72 -4.60
CA ARG A 177 24.61 -1.30 -4.17
C ARG A 177 24.49 -0.57 -2.84
N HIS A 178 25.45 -0.83 -1.96
CA HIS A 178 25.63 -0.14 -0.69
C HIS A 178 24.35 -0.02 0.16
N VAL A 179 24.18 -0.94 1.08
CA VAL A 179 23.31 -0.71 2.22
C VAL A 179 24.18 -0.01 3.26
N GLU A 180 24.10 1.30 3.37
CA GLU A 180 24.75 2.05 4.45
C GLU A 180 24.02 1.74 5.76
N LEU A 181 24.46 0.70 6.45
CA LEU A 181 24.05 0.43 7.83
C LEU A 181 24.90 1.26 8.81
N ASP A 182 26.12 1.56 8.42
CA ASP A 182 27.09 2.36 9.15
C ASP A 182 28.04 3.00 8.11
N PRO A 183 28.27 4.31 8.14
CA PRO A 183 29.19 5.00 7.23
C PRO A 183 30.62 4.46 7.24
N SER A 184 31.00 3.72 8.29
CA SER A 184 32.32 3.09 8.42
C SER A 184 32.41 1.71 7.78
N HIS A 185 31.31 1.12 7.31
CA HIS A 185 31.28 -0.21 6.72
C HIS A 185 30.67 -0.18 5.32
N GLU A 186 31.52 -0.32 4.31
CA GLU A 186 31.08 -0.61 2.93
C GLU A 186 30.64 -2.07 2.83
N TYR A 187 29.33 -2.29 2.74
CA TYR A 187 28.82 -3.60 2.37
C TYR A 187 28.86 -3.75 0.85
N GLY A 188 29.35 -4.89 0.40
CA GLY A 188 29.50 -5.17 -1.03
C GLY A 188 28.18 -5.14 -1.81
N ASN A 189 28.30 -5.23 -3.12
CA ASN A 189 27.14 -5.28 -4.03
C ASN A 189 26.31 -6.53 -3.78
N LEU A 190 25.03 -6.35 -3.48
CA LEU A 190 24.07 -7.44 -3.38
C LEU A 190 23.26 -7.49 -4.66
N VAL A 191 23.43 -8.53 -5.43
CA VAL A 191 22.60 -8.80 -6.61
C VAL A 191 21.46 -9.71 -6.17
N ILE A 192 20.28 -9.14 -5.99
CA ILE A 192 19.08 -9.91 -5.74
C ILE A 192 18.21 -9.73 -6.98
N PRO A 193 18.16 -10.73 -7.87
CA PRO A 193 17.34 -10.61 -9.07
C PRO A 193 15.87 -10.71 -8.70
N SER A 194 15.09 -9.78 -9.22
CA SER A 194 13.63 -9.92 -9.37
C SER A 194 12.79 -9.94 -8.11
N MET A 195 13.27 -9.38 -6.99
CA MET A 195 12.43 -9.16 -5.82
C MET A 195 11.63 -7.85 -5.94
N ARG A 196 10.63 -7.66 -5.05
CA ARG A 196 10.05 -6.36 -4.80
C ARG A 196 11.03 -5.51 -4.00
N TYR A 197 11.28 -4.29 -4.48
CA TYR A 197 12.10 -3.34 -3.74
C TYR A 197 11.19 -2.41 -2.93
N SER A 198 11.31 -2.44 -1.61
CA SER A 198 10.57 -1.50 -0.75
C SER A 198 10.95 -0.06 -1.09
N GLY A 199 10.00 0.72 -1.60
CA GLY A 199 10.23 2.08 -2.12
C GLY A 199 10.21 2.21 -3.63
N GLU A 200 9.98 1.12 -4.40
CA GLU A 200 9.70 1.22 -5.83
C GLU A 200 8.30 1.80 -6.09
N PRO A 201 8.08 2.50 -7.22
CA PRO A 201 6.74 2.90 -7.64
C PRO A 201 5.82 1.70 -7.74
N GLY A 202 4.62 1.81 -7.14
CA GLY A 202 3.62 0.75 -7.23
C GLY A 202 3.80 -0.41 -6.23
N THR A 203 4.70 -0.33 -5.24
CA THR A 203 4.85 -1.38 -4.22
C THR A 203 3.49 -1.80 -3.64
N SER A 204 2.69 -0.85 -3.19
CA SER A 204 1.40 -1.15 -2.55
C SER A 204 0.39 -1.77 -3.52
N ILE A 205 0.23 -1.22 -4.73
CA ILE A 205 -0.73 -1.77 -5.70
C ILE A 205 -0.25 -3.11 -6.26
N GLY A 206 1.04 -3.28 -6.50
CA GLY A 206 1.63 -4.54 -6.95
C GLY A 206 1.51 -5.63 -5.88
N ASN A 207 1.76 -5.30 -4.60
CA ASN A 207 1.53 -6.23 -3.50
C ASN A 207 0.05 -6.63 -3.41
N GLY A 208 -0.87 -5.66 -3.52
CA GLY A 208 -2.29 -5.93 -3.56
C GLY A 208 -2.72 -6.81 -4.73
N LEU A 209 -2.13 -6.62 -5.92
CA LEU A 209 -2.38 -7.50 -7.08
C LEU A 209 -1.94 -8.94 -6.83
N ILE A 210 -0.75 -9.13 -6.25
CA ILE A 210 -0.25 -10.47 -5.92
C ILE A 210 -1.10 -11.09 -4.82
N ASN A 211 -1.50 -10.31 -3.82
CA ASN A 211 -2.40 -10.75 -2.76
C ASN A 211 -3.74 -11.22 -3.35
N CYS A 212 -4.38 -10.41 -4.19
CA CYS A 212 -5.58 -10.81 -4.93
C CYS A 212 -5.36 -12.06 -5.81
N PHE A 213 -4.20 -12.18 -6.46
CA PHE A 213 -3.87 -13.34 -7.28
C PHE A 213 -3.82 -14.64 -6.46
N VAL A 214 -3.30 -14.60 -5.24
CA VAL A 214 -3.32 -15.75 -4.32
C VAL A 214 -4.76 -16.19 -4.04
N TRP A 215 -5.66 -15.25 -3.74
CA TRP A 215 -7.07 -15.57 -3.47
C TRP A 215 -7.77 -16.13 -4.70
N TRP A 216 -7.56 -15.54 -5.87
CA TRP A 216 -8.16 -16.02 -7.12
C TRP A 216 -7.58 -17.33 -7.62
N SER A 217 -6.41 -17.74 -7.12
CA SER A 217 -5.82 -19.04 -7.43
C SER A 217 -6.63 -20.22 -6.88
N TYR A 218 -7.49 -19.96 -5.91
CA TYR A 218 -8.42 -20.96 -5.37
C TYR A 218 -9.73 -20.92 -6.17
N ASP A 219 -9.80 -21.70 -7.28
CA ASP A 219 -10.93 -21.70 -8.21
C ASP A 219 -11.42 -20.30 -8.65
N GLY A 220 -10.52 -19.31 -8.55
CA GLY A 220 -10.78 -17.93 -8.92
C GLY A 220 -11.59 -17.10 -7.93
N ARG A 221 -11.99 -17.65 -6.78
CA ARG A 221 -12.70 -16.92 -5.70
C ARG A 221 -12.57 -17.64 -4.37
N PRO A 222 -12.59 -16.91 -3.24
CA PRO A 222 -12.88 -17.49 -1.95
C PRO A 222 -14.25 -18.19 -2.00
N PRO A 223 -14.41 -19.39 -1.42
CA PRO A 223 -15.69 -20.12 -1.44
C PRO A 223 -16.84 -19.31 -0.85
N GLY A 224 -17.78 -18.84 -1.68
CA GLY A 224 -18.95 -18.09 -1.26
C GLY A 224 -18.64 -16.77 -0.54
N GLY A 225 -17.49 -16.14 -0.84
CA GLY A 225 -17.05 -14.97 -0.09
C GLY A 225 -16.38 -13.88 -0.94
N PHE A 226 -15.72 -12.97 -0.25
CA PHE A 226 -15.07 -11.81 -0.81
C PHE A 226 -13.73 -11.53 -0.07
N ALA A 227 -12.83 -10.83 -0.73
CA ALA A 227 -11.56 -10.45 -0.13
C ALA A 227 -11.17 -9.02 -0.51
N LEU A 228 -10.58 -8.30 0.44
CA LEU A 228 -10.05 -6.95 0.30
C LEU A 228 -8.55 -6.93 0.50
N ALA A 229 -7.84 -6.07 -0.23
CA ALA A 229 -6.41 -5.88 -0.10
C ALA A 229 -6.02 -4.41 0.05
N GLU A 230 -5.02 -4.17 0.89
CA GLU A 230 -4.22 -2.95 0.90
C GLU A 230 -2.73 -3.33 0.98
N GLY A 231 -2.09 -3.42 -0.17
CA GLY A 231 -0.74 -3.98 -0.23
C GLY A 231 -0.73 -5.46 0.13
N ASP A 232 0.09 -5.82 1.10
CA ASP A 232 0.20 -7.16 1.68
C ASP A 232 -0.90 -7.46 2.72
N ASP A 233 -1.51 -6.46 3.33
CA ASP A 233 -2.64 -6.67 4.23
C ASP A 233 -3.88 -7.15 3.46
N GLY A 234 -4.55 -8.19 3.97
CA GLY A 234 -5.78 -8.73 3.41
C GLY A 234 -6.85 -9.03 4.44
N PHE A 235 -8.11 -8.80 4.05
CA PHE A 235 -9.29 -9.16 4.82
C PHE A 235 -10.19 -10.06 3.96
N VAL A 236 -10.35 -11.31 4.40
CA VAL A 236 -11.06 -12.35 3.66
C VAL A 236 -12.33 -12.74 4.41
N ALA A 237 -13.45 -12.83 3.69
CA ALA A 237 -14.69 -13.42 4.16
C ALA A 237 -15.01 -14.65 3.32
N SER A 238 -15.46 -15.73 3.93
CA SER A 238 -15.80 -16.97 3.24
C SER A 238 -16.94 -17.72 3.95
N SER A 239 -17.57 -18.64 3.25
CA SER A 239 -18.55 -19.57 3.87
C SER A 239 -17.89 -20.62 4.77
N ARG A 240 -16.61 -20.87 4.59
CA ARG A 240 -15.80 -21.82 5.38
C ARG A 240 -14.30 -21.50 5.24
N PRO A 241 -13.47 -21.91 6.20
CA PRO A 241 -12.03 -21.85 6.04
C PRO A 241 -11.55 -22.63 4.81
N PHE A 242 -10.51 -22.15 4.15
CA PHE A 242 -9.85 -22.83 3.03
C PHE A 242 -8.33 -22.63 3.09
N PRO A 243 -7.51 -23.50 2.48
CA PRO A 243 -6.06 -23.53 2.68
C PRO A 243 -5.33 -22.45 1.86
N LEU A 244 -5.56 -21.19 2.17
CA LEU A 244 -4.98 -20.06 1.47
C LEU A 244 -3.46 -19.97 1.68
N ASP A 245 -2.97 -20.34 2.88
CA ASP A 245 -1.55 -20.46 3.21
C ASP A 245 -0.83 -21.49 2.35
N ALA A 246 -1.48 -22.63 2.09
CA ALA A 246 -0.93 -23.66 1.23
C ALA A 246 -0.83 -23.19 -0.24
N LEU A 247 -1.80 -22.39 -0.70
CA LEU A 247 -1.74 -21.76 -2.02
C LEU A 247 -0.61 -20.74 -2.11
N ALA A 248 -0.50 -19.86 -1.10
CA ALA A 248 0.58 -18.87 -1.02
C ALA A 248 1.96 -19.57 -1.05
N ARG A 249 2.13 -20.63 -0.27
CA ARG A 249 3.37 -21.42 -0.23
C ARG A 249 3.72 -22.05 -1.59
N ARG A 250 2.73 -22.51 -2.35
CA ARG A 250 2.96 -23.00 -3.73
C ARG A 250 3.43 -21.92 -4.69
N LEU A 251 3.16 -20.68 -4.38
CA LEU A 251 3.63 -19.50 -5.11
C LEU A 251 4.94 -18.92 -4.55
N GLY A 252 5.57 -19.59 -3.57
CA GLY A 252 6.80 -19.16 -2.93
C GLY A 252 6.61 -18.04 -1.90
N LEU A 253 5.38 -17.81 -1.44
CA LEU A 253 5.04 -16.81 -0.44
C LEU A 253 4.82 -17.50 0.92
N GLU A 254 5.24 -16.83 2.00
CA GLU A 254 4.92 -17.26 3.36
C GLU A 254 3.78 -16.41 3.91
N MET A 255 2.62 -17.04 4.05
CA MET A 255 1.42 -16.40 4.58
C MET A 255 1.03 -17.05 5.91
N LYS A 256 0.69 -16.20 6.86
CA LYS A 256 -0.07 -16.58 8.05
C LYS A 256 -1.53 -16.21 7.81
N ILE A 257 -2.42 -17.06 8.20
CA ILE A 257 -3.86 -16.82 8.12
C ILE A 257 -4.52 -17.37 9.37
N ASP A 258 -5.25 -16.50 10.06
CA ASP A 258 -6.04 -16.86 11.23
C ASP A 258 -7.51 -16.69 10.87
N TRP A 259 -8.28 -17.80 10.97
CA TRP A 259 -9.70 -17.82 10.67
C TRP A 259 -10.52 -17.65 11.94
N HIS A 260 -11.44 -16.69 11.91
CA HIS A 260 -12.33 -16.33 13.01
C HIS A 260 -13.79 -16.54 12.62
N GLY A 261 -14.61 -16.91 13.60
CA GLY A 261 -16.06 -16.96 13.43
C GLY A 261 -16.71 -15.58 13.53
N ASP A 262 -16.00 -14.62 14.12
CA ASP A 262 -16.44 -13.24 14.29
C ASP A 262 -15.47 -12.26 13.59
N PHE A 263 -16.00 -11.35 12.80
CA PHE A 263 -15.20 -10.34 12.10
C PHE A 263 -14.57 -9.31 13.04
N THR A 264 -15.08 -9.16 14.27
CA THR A 264 -14.52 -8.24 15.28
C THR A 264 -13.15 -8.67 15.78
N GLU A 265 -12.80 -9.94 15.60
CA GLU A 265 -11.48 -10.48 15.94
C GLU A 265 -10.43 -10.20 14.84
N VAL A 266 -10.87 -9.80 13.65
CA VAL A 266 -9.99 -9.59 12.50
C VAL A 266 -9.40 -8.18 12.52
N LYS A 267 -8.09 -8.11 12.33
CA LYS A 267 -7.34 -6.85 12.24
C LYS A 267 -6.93 -6.58 10.80
N PHE A 268 -7.49 -5.54 10.19
CA PHE A 268 -7.17 -5.15 8.83
C PHE A 268 -6.53 -3.76 8.79
N CYS A 269 -5.35 -3.65 8.18
CA CYS A 269 -4.56 -2.42 8.13
C CYS A 269 -4.32 -1.79 9.52
N GLY A 270 -4.12 -2.63 10.54
CA GLY A 270 -3.88 -2.21 11.92
C GLY A 270 -5.11 -1.70 12.67
N ARG A 271 -6.32 -2.01 12.18
CA ARG A 271 -7.60 -1.61 12.77
C ARG A 271 -8.54 -2.81 12.92
N TYR A 272 -9.31 -2.80 13.97
CA TYR A 272 -10.40 -3.77 14.19
C TYR A 272 -11.72 -3.19 13.69
N VAL A 273 -12.57 -4.02 13.14
CA VAL A 273 -13.92 -3.65 12.73
C VAL A 273 -14.90 -4.08 13.81
N ALA A 274 -15.83 -3.22 14.15
CA ALA A 274 -16.85 -3.54 15.16
C ALA A 274 -18.23 -3.01 14.74
N VAL A 275 -19.26 -3.61 15.30
CA VAL A 275 -20.63 -3.08 15.29
C VAL A 275 -20.89 -2.46 16.64
N VAL A 276 -21.20 -1.18 16.64
CA VAL A 276 -21.57 -0.46 17.86
C VAL A 276 -23.01 0.03 17.76
N SER A 277 -23.68 0.13 18.89
CA SER A 277 -25.02 0.70 18.97
C SER A 277 -24.96 2.11 19.52
N ASP A 278 -25.65 3.04 18.88
CA ASP A 278 -25.80 4.37 19.42
C ASP A 278 -26.81 4.39 20.61
N ARG A 279 -26.91 5.52 21.29
CA ARG A 279 -27.85 5.69 22.42
C ARG A 279 -29.31 5.52 22.03
N ARG A 280 -29.64 5.50 20.75
CA ARG A 280 -30.99 5.28 20.21
C ARG A 280 -31.24 3.83 19.83
N GLY A 281 -30.23 2.95 20.03
CA GLY A 281 -30.30 1.54 19.67
C GLY A 281 -30.06 1.26 18.18
N SER A 282 -29.64 2.25 17.39
CA SER A 282 -29.25 2.04 15.99
C SER A 282 -27.82 1.49 15.96
N SER A 283 -27.62 0.36 15.28
CA SER A 283 -26.33 -0.25 15.12
C SER A 283 -25.65 0.24 13.83
N TYR A 284 -24.35 0.51 13.92
CA TYR A 284 -23.53 0.89 12.77
C TYR A 284 -22.14 0.23 12.84
N VAL A 285 -21.55 0.00 11.68
CA VAL A 285 -20.18 -0.53 11.56
C VAL A 285 -19.20 0.62 11.76
N THR A 286 -18.20 0.39 12.60
CA THR A 286 -17.10 1.33 12.83
C THR A 286 -15.77 0.59 12.88
N THR A 287 -14.68 1.32 13.08
CA THR A 287 -13.35 0.75 13.21
C THR A 287 -12.57 1.44 14.32
N PHE A 288 -11.76 0.67 15.01
CA PHE A 288 -10.90 1.11 16.09
C PHE A 288 -9.44 0.81 15.76
N ALA A 289 -8.56 1.74 16.08
CA ALA A 289 -7.14 1.46 16.03
C ALA A 289 -6.75 0.42 17.10
N ASP A 290 -5.70 -0.35 16.80
CA ASP A 290 -5.02 -1.15 17.83
C ASP A 290 -4.44 -0.18 18.89
N ILE A 291 -5.13 -0.08 20.04
CA ILE A 291 -4.83 0.88 21.10
C ILE A 291 -3.41 0.70 21.61
N ARG A 292 -3.00 -0.53 21.90
CA ARG A 292 -1.66 -0.83 22.39
C ARG A 292 -0.60 -0.35 21.40
N ARG A 293 -0.76 -0.71 20.14
CA ARG A 293 0.16 -0.29 19.07
C ARG A 293 0.24 1.23 18.92
N GLN A 294 -0.89 1.94 19.09
CA GLN A 294 -0.91 3.40 18.98
C GLN A 294 -0.27 4.07 20.19
N LEU A 295 -0.59 3.62 21.40
CA LEU A 295 -0.05 4.18 22.64
C LEU A 295 1.45 3.91 22.79
N ASP A 296 1.92 2.73 22.43
CA ASP A 296 3.35 2.38 22.44
C ASP A 296 4.20 3.33 21.57
N LYS A 297 3.58 3.89 20.52
CA LYS A 297 4.23 4.82 19.57
C LYS A 297 3.83 6.29 19.76
N PHE A 298 2.99 6.56 20.74
CA PHE A 298 2.37 7.88 20.90
C PHE A 298 3.41 8.99 21.07
N HIS A 299 4.42 8.75 21.88
CA HIS A 299 5.51 9.69 22.19
C HIS A 299 6.61 9.76 21.12
N LEU A 300 6.59 8.88 20.11
CA LEU A 300 7.63 8.84 19.09
C LEU A 300 7.29 9.79 17.95
N CYS A 301 8.05 10.86 17.83
CA CYS A 301 8.03 11.78 16.71
C CYS A 301 9.33 11.64 15.95
N PHE A 302 9.31 10.96 14.79
CA PHE A 302 10.46 10.85 13.92
C PHE A 302 10.39 11.94 12.86
N SER A 303 11.35 12.85 12.89
CA SER A 303 11.55 13.81 11.82
C SER A 303 13.04 14.07 11.67
N ASN A 304 13.53 14.02 10.44
CA ASN A 304 14.84 14.52 10.08
C ASN A 304 14.79 16.05 9.85
N SER A 305 13.67 16.70 10.18
CA SER A 305 13.43 18.10 9.94
C SER A 305 13.88 18.96 11.12
N THR A 306 14.12 20.23 10.84
CA THR A 306 14.34 21.31 11.82
C THR A 306 13.06 21.69 12.58
N VAL A 307 11.95 20.99 12.35
CA VAL A 307 10.67 21.25 12.99
C VAL A 307 10.74 20.76 14.44
N ASP A 308 10.26 21.60 15.35
CA ASP A 308 10.29 21.27 16.77
C ASP A 308 9.34 20.11 17.11
N THR A 309 9.72 19.39 18.16
CA THR A 309 9.00 18.16 18.57
C THR A 309 7.58 18.45 19.07
N GLU A 310 7.34 19.62 19.69
CA GLU A 310 5.99 19.95 20.18
C GLU A 310 5.03 20.22 19.04
N SER A 311 5.46 20.92 17.98
CA SER A 311 4.65 21.14 16.78
C SER A 311 4.29 19.83 16.09
N LEU A 312 5.23 18.87 16.00
CA LEU A 312 4.98 17.53 15.48
C LEU A 312 4.04 16.72 16.39
N LEU A 313 4.17 16.85 17.69
CA LEU A 313 3.29 16.13 18.63
C LEU A 313 1.86 16.71 18.59
N ARG A 314 1.71 18.03 18.44
CA ARG A 314 0.38 18.67 18.21
C ARG A 314 -0.25 18.12 16.93
N GLY A 315 0.50 18.08 15.84
CA GLY A 315 0.01 17.53 14.57
C GLY A 315 -0.40 16.06 14.68
N LYS A 316 0.40 15.26 15.38
CA LYS A 316 0.08 13.84 15.63
C LYS A 316 -1.19 13.68 16.45
N CYS A 317 -1.37 14.46 17.51
CA CYS A 317 -2.57 14.42 18.33
C CYS A 317 -3.82 14.81 17.53
N LEU A 318 -3.73 15.85 16.69
CA LEU A 318 -4.82 16.27 15.82
C LEU A 318 -5.16 15.17 14.79
N ALA A 319 -4.17 14.57 14.15
CA ALA A 319 -4.39 13.48 13.20
C ALA A 319 -5.00 12.23 13.86
N ASN A 320 -4.60 11.93 15.09
CA ASN A 320 -5.22 10.85 15.87
C ASN A 320 -6.68 11.16 16.21
N LEU A 321 -7.00 12.39 16.63
CA LEU A 321 -8.39 12.78 16.91
C LEU A 321 -9.26 12.74 15.65
N ALA A 322 -8.72 13.15 14.52
CA ALA A 322 -9.44 13.10 13.25
C ALA A 322 -9.81 11.67 12.84
N LEU A 323 -8.86 10.74 12.94
CA LEU A 323 -9.07 9.35 12.50
C LEU A 323 -9.63 8.46 13.61
N ASP A 324 -9.16 8.64 14.83
CA ASP A 324 -9.36 7.75 15.99
C ASP A 324 -10.08 8.44 17.15
N GLY A 325 -10.85 9.49 16.89
CA GLY A 325 -11.64 10.19 17.89
C GLY A 325 -12.66 9.28 18.60
N GLY A 326 -13.10 8.20 17.96
CA GLY A 326 -13.93 7.14 18.54
C GLY A 326 -13.15 6.01 19.21
N THR A 327 -11.80 5.99 19.14
CA THR A 327 -10.98 4.96 19.78
C THR A 327 -10.65 5.36 21.21
N PRO A 328 -11.17 4.65 22.25
CA PRO A 328 -10.84 4.94 23.65
C PRO A 328 -9.32 4.95 23.87
N GLY A 329 -8.86 5.58 24.91
CA GLY A 329 -7.43 5.69 25.20
C GLY A 329 -6.66 6.55 24.20
N VAL A 330 -6.73 6.29 22.89
CA VAL A 330 -6.02 7.08 21.86
C VAL A 330 -6.61 8.49 21.76
N ALA A 331 -7.93 8.61 21.71
CA ALA A 331 -8.63 9.89 21.68
C ALA A 331 -8.33 10.71 22.96
N TRP A 332 -8.48 10.11 24.13
CA TRP A 332 -8.21 10.79 25.41
C TRP A 332 -6.75 11.17 25.58
N ALA A 333 -5.81 10.30 25.21
CA ALA A 333 -4.39 10.62 25.27
C ALA A 333 -4.05 11.80 24.33
N SER A 334 -4.61 11.81 23.13
CA SER A 334 -4.40 12.90 22.17
C SER A 334 -5.00 14.21 22.66
N TYR A 335 -6.23 14.20 23.16
CA TYR A 335 -6.90 15.36 23.72
C TYR A 335 -6.15 15.91 24.95
N ALA A 336 -5.81 15.08 25.91
CA ALA A 336 -5.07 15.49 27.11
C ALA A 336 -3.70 16.09 26.80
N HIS A 337 -3.00 15.56 25.76
CA HIS A 337 -1.75 16.14 25.32
C HIS A 337 -1.93 17.51 24.66
N LEU A 338 -2.95 17.70 23.82
CA LEU A 338 -3.24 19.01 23.22
C LEU A 338 -3.56 20.06 24.27
N MET A 339 -4.38 19.69 25.28
CA MET A 339 -4.68 20.61 26.39
C MET A 339 -3.42 20.99 27.18
N ARG A 340 -2.49 20.07 27.38
CA ARG A 340 -1.23 20.33 28.08
C ARG A 340 -0.24 21.15 27.25
N LEU A 341 -0.16 20.89 25.95
CA LEU A 341 0.75 21.62 25.04
C LEU A 341 0.25 23.03 24.74
N GLY A 342 -1.04 23.29 24.95
CA GLY A 342 -1.66 24.58 24.64
C GLY A 342 -1.59 24.97 23.17
N ASN A 343 -1.82 26.26 22.91
CA ASN A 343 -1.73 26.83 21.56
C ASN A 343 -0.28 26.93 21.11
N GLY A 344 -0.02 26.62 19.87
CA GLY A 344 1.30 26.71 19.24
C GLY A 344 1.26 26.22 17.79
N ASP A 345 2.41 26.26 17.16
CA ASP A 345 2.55 25.81 15.78
C ASP A 345 2.23 24.31 15.65
N VAL A 346 1.67 23.95 14.52
CA VAL A 346 1.29 22.57 14.18
C VAL A 346 2.07 22.12 12.96
N ALA A 347 2.71 20.95 13.07
CA ALA A 347 3.39 20.32 11.96
C ALA A 347 2.97 18.87 11.85
N PHE A 348 2.78 18.38 10.64
CA PHE A 348 2.38 17.01 10.37
C PHE A 348 3.53 16.22 9.76
N SER A 349 3.84 15.07 10.34
CA SER A 349 4.68 14.07 9.68
C SER A 349 3.94 13.47 8.46
N GLU A 350 4.64 12.77 7.59
CA GLU A 350 4.03 12.04 6.46
C GLU A 350 2.95 11.06 6.94
N ALA A 351 3.22 10.35 8.04
CA ALA A 351 2.26 9.42 8.63
C ALA A 351 1.01 10.12 9.18
N ASP A 352 1.15 11.34 9.71
CA ASP A 352 0.01 12.10 10.22
C ASP A 352 -0.84 12.69 9.09
N ARG A 353 -0.22 13.14 8.00
CA ARG A 353 -0.93 13.53 6.77
C ARG A 353 -1.75 12.38 6.21
N TYR A 354 -1.15 11.19 6.12
CA TYR A 354 -1.88 10.00 5.69
C TYR A 354 -3.10 9.68 6.59
N ARG A 355 -2.99 9.86 7.92
CA ARG A 355 -4.15 9.70 8.82
C ARG A 355 -5.25 10.72 8.55
N LEU A 356 -4.89 11.97 8.30
CA LEU A 356 -5.86 13.02 7.94
C LEU A 356 -6.56 12.69 6.61
N GLU A 357 -5.81 12.29 5.60
CA GLU A 357 -6.39 11.83 4.32
C GLU A 357 -7.34 10.64 4.53
N LEU A 358 -6.93 9.66 5.32
CA LEU A 358 -7.75 8.48 5.63
C LEU A 358 -9.02 8.85 6.42
N SER A 359 -8.96 9.87 7.30
CA SER A 359 -10.14 10.36 8.02
C SER A 359 -11.14 11.09 7.14
N GLY A 360 -10.74 11.51 5.93
CA GLY A 360 -11.53 12.39 5.07
C GLY A 360 -11.61 13.83 5.60
N SER A 361 -10.78 14.19 6.59
CA SER A 361 -10.74 15.52 7.19
C SER A 361 -9.75 16.41 6.44
N ASP A 362 -10.14 17.66 6.23
CA ASP A 362 -9.26 18.72 5.72
C ASP A 362 -8.33 19.31 6.80
N GLY A 363 -8.31 18.69 7.99
CA GLY A 363 -7.50 19.13 9.14
C GLY A 363 -8.21 20.12 10.07
N ALA A 364 -9.43 20.54 9.75
CA ALA A 364 -10.26 21.35 10.65
C ALA A 364 -10.88 20.43 11.72
N ILE A 365 -10.28 20.39 12.91
CA ILE A 365 -10.81 19.65 14.06
C ILE A 365 -11.35 20.65 15.05
N ASP A 366 -12.61 20.53 15.40
CA ASP A 366 -13.20 21.32 16.49
C ASP A 366 -12.74 20.76 17.84
N LEU A 367 -11.74 21.41 18.41
CA LEU A 367 -11.18 21.07 19.71
C LEU A 367 -12.11 21.46 20.90
N ALA A 368 -13.20 22.19 20.63
CA ALA A 368 -14.16 22.55 21.67
C ALA A 368 -15.03 21.38 22.12
N VAL A 369 -15.05 20.29 21.37
CA VAL A 369 -15.82 19.09 21.68
C VAL A 369 -14.88 18.06 22.31
N GLU A 370 -15.09 17.75 23.59
CA GLU A 370 -14.42 16.63 24.23
C GLU A 370 -14.74 15.32 23.47
N PRO A 371 -13.76 14.42 23.30
CA PRO A 371 -14.02 13.13 22.66
C PRO A 371 -15.10 12.37 23.43
N HIS A 372 -16.27 12.19 22.84
CA HIS A 372 -17.30 11.32 23.39
C HIS A 372 -16.95 9.86 23.07
N VAL A 373 -16.14 9.29 23.92
CA VAL A 373 -15.77 7.88 23.82
C VAL A 373 -16.69 7.07 24.71
N SER A 374 -17.54 6.23 24.12
CA SER A 374 -18.27 5.20 24.84
C SER A 374 -17.32 4.04 25.11
N PHE A 375 -16.98 3.80 26.36
CA PHE A 375 -16.23 2.60 26.76
C PHE A 375 -17.05 1.32 26.61
N ASP A 376 -18.37 1.43 26.57
CA ASP A 376 -19.32 0.31 26.48
C ASP A 376 -19.22 -0.46 25.14
N ALA A 377 -18.51 0.07 24.17
CA ALA A 377 -18.26 -0.58 22.88
C ALA A 377 -17.03 -1.51 22.90
N TYR A 378 -16.30 -1.58 24.02
CA TYR A 378 -15.05 -2.34 24.17
C TYR A 378 -15.16 -3.57 25.08
N GLU A 379 -16.26 -3.74 25.82
CA GLU A 379 -16.62 -4.95 26.55
C GLU A 379 -17.37 -5.94 25.64
#